data_59e1b3cfbdb894218ff34219809621c7
#
_entry.id   59e1b3cfbdb894218ff34219809621c7
#
_cell.length_a   1.000
_cell.length_b   1.000
_cell.length_c   1.000
_cell.angle_alpha   90.00
_cell.angle_beta   90.00
_cell.angle_gamma   90.00
#
_symmetry.space_group_name_H-M   'P 1'
#
loop_
_entity.id
_entity.type
_entity.pdbx_description
1 polymer ?
#
loop_
_entity_poly.entity_id
_entity_poly.type
_entity_poly.pdbx_seq_one_letter_code
_entity_poly.pdbx_strand_id
1 'polypeptide(L)'
;MKKIVLMCAAVAMLCACTKSEERTYRVTVEHPHKDCPVVVTEVPAWAESVVVKADGVELPSQLDKCLAEAAFVADVESVKEFEVIFSEKPSTTEYAPRTNAQMWWKTGDEANPYEEKDTLYSFKDDMYRKLHHHGPAIESEWGAYRVYFDKKQTIDTYGKKKGQLELRESMWYSTPEQLSAGFGHDNLRVFGSIGVGVLKGWDAEEKKMIHITDFERREARVLAKGPVRAIMEMEVEGWNYAGRKIGMTSRYTIFAGHSDVVVENFLEGDVEGLTFVTGVMKMLDTQSIKEERAVAQIGCDHPENDYTKWPKETVALAVALPEEVEILSAEDDQLSYLYQLTPNAEGVIKYHFDMNWRKSEWLSSLSDEELLTDVLAKAKAAAEPIVVERVK
;
A
#
# COMPACT_ATOMS: atom_id res chain seq x y z
N MET A 1 -29.07 -76.32 -16.21
CA MET A 1 -28.24 -75.76 -15.13
C MET A 1 -27.36 -74.67 -15.72
N LYS A 2 -27.77 -73.38 -15.55
CA LYS A 2 -27.01 -72.23 -16.04
C LYS A 2 -26.17 -71.72 -14.86
N LYS A 3 -24.87 -71.73 -15.00
CA LYS A 3 -23.90 -71.16 -14.04
C LYS A 3 -23.89 -69.65 -14.25
N ILE A 4 -24.31 -68.87 -13.24
CA ILE A 4 -24.15 -67.42 -13.16
C ILE A 4 -22.75 -67.19 -12.60
N VAL A 5 -21.88 -66.57 -13.40
CA VAL A 5 -20.58 -66.08 -12.95
C VAL A 5 -20.81 -64.65 -12.43
N LEU A 6 -20.65 -64.48 -11.11
CA LEU A 6 -20.67 -63.18 -10.46
C LEU A 6 -19.30 -62.52 -10.64
N MET A 7 -19.21 -61.51 -11.46
CA MET A 7 -17.99 -60.70 -11.65
C MET A 7 -17.99 -59.57 -10.62
N CYS A 8 -17.26 -59.71 -9.53
CA CYS A 8 -17.00 -58.64 -8.56
C CYS A 8 -16.03 -57.63 -9.22
N ALA A 9 -16.55 -56.51 -9.65
CA ALA A 9 -15.71 -55.33 -10.02
C ALA A 9 -15.22 -54.67 -8.72
N ALA A 10 -13.97 -54.87 -8.39
CA ALA A 10 -13.31 -54.07 -7.35
C ALA A 10 -13.07 -52.64 -7.89
N VAL A 11 -13.86 -51.70 -7.45
CA VAL A 11 -13.59 -50.28 -7.66
C VAL A 11 -12.43 -49.92 -6.73
N ALA A 12 -11.23 -49.85 -7.25
CA ALA A 12 -10.10 -49.24 -6.57
C ALA A 12 -10.37 -47.72 -6.50
N MET A 13 -10.83 -47.23 -5.37
CA MET A 13 -10.77 -45.80 -5.06
C MET A 13 -9.29 -45.41 -4.96
N LEU A 14 -8.74 -44.84 -6.02
CA LEU A 14 -7.52 -44.07 -5.95
C LEU A 14 -7.80 -42.85 -5.08
N CYS A 15 -7.54 -42.94 -3.77
CA CYS A 15 -7.32 -41.77 -2.94
C CYS A 15 -6.07 -41.06 -3.49
N ALA A 16 -6.26 -40.10 -4.41
CA ALA A 16 -5.21 -39.18 -4.74
C ALA A 16 -4.93 -38.37 -3.46
N CYS A 17 -3.82 -38.67 -2.78
CA CYS A 17 -3.34 -37.87 -1.68
C CYS A 17 -3.13 -36.46 -2.22
N THR A 18 -3.91 -35.52 -1.76
CA THR A 18 -3.72 -34.08 -2.06
C THR A 18 -2.38 -33.66 -1.49
N LYS A 19 -1.56 -33.01 -2.31
CA LYS A 19 -0.30 -32.47 -1.84
C LYS A 19 -0.58 -31.30 -0.90
N SER A 20 -0.07 -31.38 0.31
CA SER A 20 -0.08 -30.29 1.29
C SER A 20 1.26 -30.27 2.03
N GLU A 21 1.66 -29.09 2.46
CA GLU A 21 2.88 -28.86 3.23
C GLU A 21 2.57 -27.91 4.38
N GLU A 22 2.89 -28.34 5.59
CA GLU A 22 2.75 -27.56 6.80
C GLU A 22 4.12 -27.06 7.26
N ARG A 23 4.18 -25.79 7.62
CA ARG A 23 5.36 -25.12 8.15
C ARG A 23 4.98 -24.32 9.38
N THR A 24 5.92 -24.16 10.31
CA THR A 24 5.75 -23.29 11.46
C THR A 24 6.65 -22.07 11.30
N TYR A 25 6.07 -20.90 11.46
CA TYR A 25 6.78 -19.62 11.45
C TYR A 25 6.67 -18.96 12.82
N ARG A 26 7.80 -18.43 13.28
CA ARG A 26 7.87 -17.59 14.48
C ARG A 26 7.93 -16.14 14.05
N VAL A 27 7.03 -15.33 14.63
CA VAL A 27 7.00 -13.88 14.45
C VAL A 27 7.47 -13.23 15.75
N THR A 28 8.44 -12.32 15.63
CA THR A 28 8.99 -11.57 16.75
C THR A 28 8.86 -10.08 16.48
N VAL A 29 8.35 -9.34 17.46
CA VAL A 29 8.21 -7.87 17.45
C VAL A 29 8.86 -7.29 18.69
N GLU A 30 9.38 -6.06 18.61
CA GLU A 30 9.97 -5.38 19.75
C GLU A 30 8.90 -4.85 20.72
N HIS A 31 7.82 -4.30 20.17
CA HIS A 31 6.67 -3.81 20.92
C HIS A 31 5.39 -4.56 20.51
N PRO A 32 4.37 -4.65 21.39
CA PRO A 32 3.09 -5.25 21.06
C PRO A 32 2.49 -4.63 19.80
N HIS A 33 2.15 -5.48 18.84
CA HIS A 33 1.62 -5.07 17.54
C HIS A 33 0.24 -5.68 17.33
N LYS A 34 -0.78 -4.84 17.26
CA LYS A 34 -2.14 -5.25 16.90
C LYS A 34 -2.25 -5.35 15.38
N ASP A 35 -2.97 -6.37 14.90
CA ASP A 35 -3.09 -6.65 13.46
C ASP A 35 -1.72 -6.71 12.75
N CYS A 36 -0.66 -7.21 13.44
CA CYS A 36 0.71 -7.30 12.92
C CYS A 36 0.73 -7.91 11.52
N PRO A 37 1.25 -7.21 10.49
CA PRO A 37 1.33 -7.73 9.14
C PRO A 37 2.45 -8.76 9.03
N VAL A 38 2.11 -9.98 8.63
CA VAL A 38 3.08 -11.07 8.45
C VAL A 38 3.08 -11.51 6.99
N VAL A 39 4.27 -11.54 6.39
CA VAL A 39 4.49 -11.99 5.02
C VAL A 39 5.47 -13.16 5.02
N VAL A 40 5.07 -14.25 4.39
CA VAL A 40 5.87 -15.46 4.16
C VAL A 40 6.27 -15.50 2.69
N THR A 41 7.56 -15.49 2.40
CA THR A 41 8.13 -15.40 1.04
C THR A 41 8.49 -16.77 0.45
N GLU A 42 8.63 -17.82 1.26
CA GLU A 42 9.01 -19.16 0.81
C GLU A 42 7.79 -20.01 0.37
N VAL A 43 6.94 -19.49 -0.49
CA VAL A 43 5.73 -20.19 -0.95
C VAL A 43 6.08 -21.27 -1.97
N PRO A 44 5.60 -22.52 -1.79
CA PRO A 44 5.81 -23.57 -2.80
C PRO A 44 5.13 -23.21 -4.14
N ALA A 45 5.84 -23.32 -5.24
CA ALA A 45 5.32 -22.99 -6.59
C ALA A 45 4.06 -23.76 -6.99
N TRP A 46 3.77 -24.89 -6.36
CA TRP A 46 2.57 -25.71 -6.60
C TRP A 46 1.37 -25.31 -5.72
N ALA A 47 1.55 -24.37 -4.75
CA ALA A 47 0.49 -24.00 -3.84
C ALA A 47 -0.63 -23.24 -4.58
N GLU A 48 -1.87 -23.70 -4.38
CA GLU A 48 -3.10 -23.08 -4.87
C GLU A 48 -3.85 -22.33 -3.76
N SER A 49 -3.58 -22.70 -2.49
CA SER A 49 -4.12 -22.02 -1.31
C SER A 49 -3.18 -22.09 -0.13
N VAL A 50 -3.45 -21.22 0.84
CA VAL A 50 -2.79 -21.17 2.15
C VAL A 50 -3.85 -21.10 3.25
N VAL A 51 -3.59 -21.81 4.36
CA VAL A 51 -4.35 -21.71 5.61
C VAL A 51 -3.36 -21.39 6.71
N VAL A 52 -3.65 -20.37 7.50
CA VAL A 52 -2.83 -19.97 8.65
C VAL A 52 -3.59 -20.22 9.93
N LYS A 53 -2.92 -20.78 10.94
CA LYS A 53 -3.50 -21.01 12.27
C LYS A 53 -2.59 -20.47 13.36
N ALA A 54 -3.21 -19.91 14.38
CA ALA A 54 -2.60 -19.58 15.66
C ALA A 54 -3.37 -20.27 16.77
N ASP A 55 -2.67 -21.02 17.64
CA ASP A 55 -3.28 -21.77 18.74
C ASP A 55 -4.46 -22.66 18.30
N GLY A 56 -4.36 -23.24 17.09
CA GLY A 56 -5.39 -24.09 16.48
C GLY A 56 -6.58 -23.33 15.87
N VAL A 57 -6.62 -22.00 15.95
CA VAL A 57 -7.65 -21.15 15.35
C VAL A 57 -7.19 -20.65 13.98
N GLU A 58 -8.02 -20.84 12.94
CA GLU A 58 -7.76 -20.37 11.59
C GLU A 58 -7.91 -18.85 11.50
N LEU A 59 -6.93 -18.21 10.84
CA LEU A 59 -6.87 -16.78 10.58
C LEU A 59 -7.16 -16.48 9.11
N PRO A 60 -7.75 -15.30 8.78
CA PRO A 60 -7.78 -14.81 7.42
C PRO A 60 -6.37 -14.77 6.84
N SER A 61 -6.20 -15.42 5.69
CA SER A 61 -4.91 -15.52 5.00
C SER A 61 -5.10 -15.34 3.50
N GLN A 62 -4.03 -14.90 2.82
CA GLN A 62 -4.03 -14.56 1.40
C GLN A 62 -2.78 -15.13 0.74
N LEU A 63 -2.96 -15.76 -0.42
CA LEU A 63 -1.87 -16.25 -1.27
C LEU A 63 -1.76 -15.36 -2.52
N ASP A 64 -0.69 -14.59 -2.61
CA ASP A 64 -0.39 -13.72 -3.76
C ASP A 64 0.58 -14.42 -4.71
N LYS A 65 0.03 -15.21 -5.63
CA LYS A 65 0.80 -16.08 -6.54
C LYS A 65 1.79 -15.31 -7.42
N CYS A 66 1.44 -14.11 -7.86
CA CYS A 66 2.31 -13.27 -8.70
C CYS A 66 3.59 -12.84 -7.97
N LEU A 67 3.57 -12.81 -6.64
CA LEU A 67 4.70 -12.46 -5.78
C LEU A 67 5.34 -13.70 -5.13
N ALA A 68 4.73 -14.88 -5.25
CA ALA A 68 5.08 -16.09 -4.51
C ALA A 68 5.10 -15.84 -2.98
N GLU A 69 4.12 -15.11 -2.48
CA GLU A 69 4.00 -14.72 -1.07
C GLU A 69 2.67 -15.17 -0.47
N ALA A 70 2.69 -15.44 0.83
CA ALA A 70 1.48 -15.61 1.63
C ALA A 70 1.46 -14.57 2.75
N ALA A 71 0.28 -13.99 3.01
CA ALA A 71 0.13 -12.93 4.00
C ALA A 71 -1.02 -13.22 4.96
N PHE A 72 -0.89 -12.74 6.19
CA PHE A 72 -1.94 -12.68 7.20
C PHE A 72 -1.68 -11.53 8.17
N VAL A 73 -2.68 -11.19 8.97
CA VAL A 73 -2.55 -10.25 10.09
C VAL A 73 -2.93 -10.92 11.40
N ALA A 74 -2.22 -10.62 12.48
CA ALA A 74 -2.47 -11.20 13.80
C ALA A 74 -1.95 -10.31 14.91
N ASP A 75 -2.56 -10.39 16.09
CA ASP A 75 -2.01 -9.72 17.28
C ASP A 75 -0.78 -10.48 17.78
N VAL A 76 0.35 -9.75 17.94
CA VAL A 76 1.63 -10.26 18.44
C VAL A 76 2.11 -9.37 19.56
N GLU A 77 2.21 -9.93 20.78
CA GLU A 77 2.65 -9.21 21.96
C GLU A 77 4.18 -9.06 22.03
N SER A 78 4.91 -10.08 21.65
CA SER A 78 6.37 -10.10 21.54
C SER A 78 6.86 -11.21 20.62
N VAL A 79 6.46 -12.46 20.86
CA VAL A 79 6.78 -13.65 20.07
C VAL A 79 5.54 -14.51 19.93
N LYS A 80 5.24 -14.94 18.72
CA LYS A 80 4.13 -15.86 18.44
C LYS A 80 4.45 -16.83 17.30
N GLU A 81 4.00 -18.07 17.43
CA GLU A 81 4.18 -19.09 16.37
C GLU A 81 2.86 -19.30 15.61
N PHE A 82 3.00 -19.53 14.31
CA PHE A 82 1.90 -19.74 13.38
C PHE A 82 2.13 -20.99 12.55
N GLU A 83 1.10 -21.82 12.40
CA GLU A 83 1.08 -22.93 11.46
C GLU A 83 0.62 -22.39 10.11
N VAL A 84 1.42 -22.57 9.07
CA VAL A 84 1.13 -22.16 7.70
C VAL A 84 1.05 -23.43 6.83
N ILE A 85 -0.13 -23.70 6.29
CA ILE A 85 -0.42 -24.92 5.53
C ILE A 85 -0.69 -24.54 4.08
N PHE A 86 0.19 -24.95 3.18
CA PHE A 86 0.00 -24.83 1.75
C PHE A 86 -0.70 -26.06 1.17
N SER A 87 -1.60 -25.85 0.20
CA SER A 87 -2.34 -26.91 -0.49
C SER A 87 -2.33 -26.73 -1.99
N GLU A 88 -2.27 -27.85 -2.75
CA GLU A 88 -2.46 -27.85 -4.21
C GLU A 88 -3.93 -27.69 -4.63
N LYS A 89 -4.86 -27.68 -3.68
CA LYS A 89 -6.28 -27.41 -3.94
C LYS A 89 -6.61 -25.96 -3.61
N PRO A 90 -7.49 -25.33 -4.37
CA PRO A 90 -8.05 -24.02 -3.99
C PRO A 90 -8.68 -24.07 -2.59
N SER A 91 -8.63 -22.95 -1.87
CA SER A 91 -9.34 -22.81 -0.60
C SER A 91 -10.84 -22.95 -0.79
N THR A 92 -11.48 -23.59 0.17
CA THR A 92 -12.95 -23.60 0.30
C THR A 92 -13.45 -22.56 1.28
N THR A 93 -12.55 -21.93 2.04
CA THR A 93 -12.85 -20.82 2.95
C THR A 93 -12.71 -19.50 2.18
N GLU A 94 -13.77 -18.70 2.19
CA GLU A 94 -13.78 -17.35 1.65
C GLU A 94 -13.83 -16.36 2.81
N TYR A 95 -12.88 -15.46 2.86
CA TYR A 95 -12.86 -14.35 3.81
C TYR A 95 -13.40 -13.08 3.15
N ALA A 96 -14.16 -12.29 3.89
CA ALA A 96 -14.60 -10.99 3.42
C ALA A 96 -13.38 -10.10 3.11
N PRO A 97 -13.36 -9.38 1.99
CA PRO A 97 -12.26 -8.48 1.67
C PRO A 97 -12.21 -7.35 2.71
N ARG A 98 -11.01 -7.08 3.21
CA ARG A 98 -10.70 -5.98 4.14
C ARG A 98 -9.79 -4.93 3.49
N THR A 99 -9.31 -5.22 2.28
CA THR A 99 -8.49 -4.31 1.47
C THR A 99 -8.94 -4.35 0.01
N ASN A 100 -8.64 -3.30 -0.74
CA ASN A 100 -8.91 -3.22 -2.16
C ASN A 100 -7.84 -2.39 -2.87
N ALA A 101 -7.57 -2.72 -4.13
CA ALA A 101 -6.82 -1.88 -5.06
C ALA A 101 -7.56 -1.86 -6.39
N GLN A 102 -7.55 -0.72 -7.08
CA GLN A 102 -8.30 -0.53 -8.31
C GLN A 102 -7.69 0.51 -9.24
N MET A 103 -7.97 0.35 -10.53
CA MET A 103 -7.64 1.33 -11.56
C MET A 103 -8.72 1.32 -12.65
N TRP A 104 -9.31 2.49 -12.95
CA TRP A 104 -10.46 2.60 -13.84
C TRP A 104 -10.12 3.40 -15.09
N TRP A 105 -10.16 2.74 -16.23
CA TRP A 105 -10.01 3.36 -17.55
C TRP A 105 -11.30 4.03 -18.00
N LYS A 106 -11.21 5.26 -18.52
CA LYS A 106 -12.33 5.96 -19.16
C LYS A 106 -12.49 5.43 -20.58
N THR A 107 -13.57 4.73 -20.85
CA THR A 107 -13.81 4.07 -22.15
C THR A 107 -14.22 5.05 -23.26
N GLY A 108 -14.86 6.17 -22.89
CA GLY A 108 -15.52 7.08 -23.81
C GLY A 108 -16.92 6.63 -24.24
N ASP A 109 -17.39 5.47 -23.74
CA ASP A 109 -18.76 4.96 -23.96
C ASP A 109 -19.65 5.45 -22.81
N GLU A 110 -20.73 6.16 -23.11
CA GLU A 110 -21.67 6.67 -22.11
C GLU A 110 -22.42 5.56 -21.37
N ALA A 111 -22.65 4.42 -22.01
CA ALA A 111 -23.33 3.27 -21.39
C ALA A 111 -22.42 2.51 -20.40
N ASN A 112 -21.12 2.49 -20.67
CA ASN A 112 -20.11 1.82 -19.86
C ASN A 112 -18.90 2.76 -19.71
N PRO A 113 -19.00 3.85 -18.93
CA PRO A 113 -18.01 4.93 -18.95
C PRO A 113 -16.65 4.52 -18.40
N TYR A 114 -16.59 3.44 -17.62
CA TYR A 114 -15.38 2.98 -16.94
C TYR A 114 -15.19 1.48 -17.10
N GLU A 115 -13.95 1.06 -17.25
CA GLU A 115 -13.51 -0.34 -17.28
C GLU A 115 -12.37 -0.52 -16.26
N GLU A 116 -12.51 -1.50 -15.37
CA GLU A 116 -11.44 -1.84 -14.42
C GLU A 116 -10.27 -2.50 -15.16
N LYS A 117 -9.05 -2.06 -14.86
CA LYS A 117 -7.82 -2.60 -15.44
C LYS A 117 -6.83 -2.90 -14.33
N ASP A 118 -6.20 -4.07 -14.40
CA ASP A 118 -5.13 -4.44 -13.47
C ASP A 118 -3.75 -3.97 -13.96
N THR A 119 -3.60 -3.66 -15.25
CA THR A 119 -2.34 -3.16 -15.83
C THR A 119 -2.61 -2.12 -16.90
N LEU A 120 -1.91 -0.99 -16.82
CA LEU A 120 -1.91 0.06 -17.84
C LEU A 120 -0.52 0.66 -17.96
N TYR A 121 -0.09 0.96 -19.20
CA TYR A 121 1.19 1.60 -19.46
C TYR A 121 1.08 2.73 -20.51
N SER A 122 2.06 3.62 -20.50
CA SER A 122 2.19 4.66 -21.51
C SER A 122 3.67 5.03 -21.72
N PHE A 123 3.97 5.46 -22.95
CA PHE A 123 5.24 6.08 -23.33
C PHE A 123 5.18 7.62 -23.23
N LYS A 124 4.10 8.16 -22.67
CA LYS A 124 3.83 9.59 -22.54
C LYS A 124 3.20 9.88 -21.19
N ASP A 125 3.27 11.14 -20.78
CA ASP A 125 2.61 11.66 -19.59
C ASP A 125 1.14 12.03 -19.87
N ASP A 126 0.33 11.06 -20.33
CA ASP A 126 -1.04 11.28 -20.77
C ASP A 126 -2.12 10.49 -19.99
N MET A 127 -1.70 9.58 -19.09
CA MET A 127 -2.62 8.65 -18.41
C MET A 127 -3.48 9.34 -17.35
N TYR A 128 -3.00 10.40 -16.74
CA TYR A 128 -3.72 11.20 -15.74
C TYR A 128 -5.16 11.54 -16.17
N ARG A 129 -5.37 11.92 -17.44
CA ARG A 129 -6.70 12.29 -17.96
C ARG A 129 -7.54 11.11 -18.40
N LYS A 130 -6.90 9.99 -18.73
CA LYS A 130 -7.54 8.78 -19.25
C LYS A 130 -8.08 7.89 -18.13
N LEU A 131 -7.56 8.04 -16.91
CA LEU A 131 -8.01 7.31 -15.74
C LEU A 131 -9.08 8.10 -14.98
N HIS A 132 -10.05 7.40 -14.39
CA HIS A 132 -11.16 8.03 -13.68
C HIS A 132 -10.66 8.88 -12.52
N HIS A 133 -9.98 8.33 -11.55
CA HIS A 133 -9.39 9.08 -10.44
C HIS A 133 -7.87 9.31 -10.60
N HIS A 134 -7.44 9.50 -11.85
CA HIS A 134 -6.10 9.96 -12.26
C HIS A 134 -4.94 8.98 -12.01
N GLY A 135 -5.21 7.78 -11.53
CA GLY A 135 -4.21 6.76 -11.29
C GLY A 135 -4.78 5.54 -10.56
N PRO A 136 -3.95 4.58 -10.17
CA PRO A 136 -4.35 3.49 -9.30
C PRO A 136 -4.65 4.01 -7.89
N ALA A 137 -5.58 3.34 -7.21
CA ALA A 137 -5.94 3.61 -5.83
C ALA A 137 -5.94 2.34 -4.99
N ILE A 138 -5.61 2.48 -3.71
CA ILE A 138 -5.52 1.40 -2.74
C ILE A 138 -6.24 1.79 -1.46
N GLU A 139 -6.91 0.86 -0.80
CA GLU A 139 -7.59 1.09 0.47
C GLU A 139 -7.58 -0.12 1.40
N SER A 140 -7.62 0.16 2.70
CA SER A 140 -8.11 -0.72 3.76
C SER A 140 -9.42 -0.18 4.31
N GLU A 141 -9.91 -0.75 5.41
CA GLU A 141 -11.05 -0.18 6.14
C GLU A 141 -10.75 1.24 6.67
N TRP A 142 -9.48 1.56 6.98
CA TRP A 142 -9.07 2.74 7.74
C TRP A 142 -8.38 3.83 6.93
N GLY A 143 -7.73 3.48 5.81
CA GLY A 143 -6.98 4.40 4.95
C GLY A 143 -7.30 4.20 3.47
N ALA A 144 -7.17 5.26 2.67
CA ALA A 144 -7.27 5.17 1.22
C ALA A 144 -6.38 6.21 0.53
N TYR A 145 -5.71 5.78 -0.53
CA TYR A 145 -4.68 6.54 -1.23
C TYR A 145 -4.75 6.29 -2.73
N ARG A 146 -4.43 7.31 -3.53
CA ARG A 146 -4.18 7.16 -4.97
C ARG A 146 -2.79 7.67 -5.33
N VAL A 147 -2.22 7.08 -6.36
CA VAL A 147 -0.98 7.58 -6.98
C VAL A 147 -1.32 8.18 -8.32
N TYR A 148 -1.01 9.44 -8.54
CA TYR A 148 -1.23 10.09 -9.83
C TYR A 148 -0.37 9.45 -10.91
N PHE A 149 -1.02 8.97 -11.98
CA PHE A 149 -0.33 8.42 -13.15
C PHE A 149 0.10 9.56 -14.10
N ASP A 150 0.93 10.43 -13.57
CA ASP A 150 1.51 11.58 -14.27
C ASP A 150 3.01 11.73 -13.94
N LYS A 151 3.64 12.76 -14.49
CA LYS A 151 5.06 13.08 -14.24
C LYS A 151 5.41 13.32 -12.77
N LYS A 152 4.45 13.64 -11.94
CA LYS A 152 4.69 13.88 -10.51
C LYS A 152 4.68 12.58 -9.72
N GLN A 153 3.85 11.61 -10.09
CA GLN A 153 3.62 10.37 -9.34
C GLN A 153 3.34 10.64 -7.85
N THR A 154 2.69 11.76 -7.56
CA THR A 154 2.41 12.19 -6.18
C THR A 154 1.29 11.35 -5.59
N ILE A 155 1.38 11.04 -4.31
CA ILE A 155 0.34 10.34 -3.56
C ILE A 155 -0.63 11.36 -2.99
N ASP A 156 -1.90 11.06 -3.13
CA ASP A 156 -3.03 11.81 -2.62
C ASP A 156 -3.86 10.95 -1.69
N THR A 157 -4.64 11.58 -0.79
CA THR A 157 -5.34 10.90 0.29
C THR A 157 -6.85 11.07 0.17
N TYR A 158 -7.57 10.02 0.58
CA TYR A 158 -9.02 10.02 0.69
C TYR A 158 -9.39 9.74 2.15
N GLY A 159 -10.05 10.71 2.78
CA GLY A 159 -10.45 10.60 4.17
C GLY A 159 -11.65 9.69 4.33
N LYS A 160 -11.54 8.67 5.19
CA LYS A 160 -12.62 7.76 5.54
C LYS A 160 -13.35 8.20 6.79
N LYS A 161 -14.67 8.31 6.71
CA LYS A 161 -15.50 8.69 7.85
C LYS A 161 -15.77 7.52 8.78
N LYS A 162 -15.98 6.34 8.21
CA LYS A 162 -16.21 5.06 8.91
C LYS A 162 -15.19 4.02 8.48
N GLY A 163 -14.97 3.01 9.31
CA GLY A 163 -14.12 1.86 8.98
C GLY A 163 -14.82 0.92 8.00
N GLN A 164 -14.63 1.15 6.69
CA GLN A 164 -15.26 0.35 5.63
C GLN A 164 -14.49 0.47 4.30
N LEU A 165 -14.64 -0.51 3.40
CA LEU A 165 -14.22 -0.36 2.01
C LEU A 165 -15.27 0.46 1.26
N GLU A 166 -14.85 1.45 0.48
CA GLU A 166 -15.79 2.34 -0.20
C GLU A 166 -15.33 2.86 -1.57
N LEU A 167 -14.06 2.70 -1.92
CA LEU A 167 -13.55 3.23 -3.20
C LEU A 167 -14.18 2.55 -4.43
N ARG A 168 -14.59 1.28 -4.31
CA ARG A 168 -15.27 0.59 -5.41
C ARG A 168 -16.62 1.23 -5.75
N GLU A 169 -17.30 1.80 -4.76
CA GLU A 169 -18.61 2.46 -4.92
C GLU A 169 -18.48 3.96 -5.16
N SER A 170 -17.62 4.64 -4.39
CA SER A 170 -17.41 6.08 -4.51
C SER A 170 -16.57 6.47 -5.72
N MET A 171 -15.73 5.54 -6.19
CA MET A 171 -14.74 5.77 -7.24
C MET A 171 -13.94 7.07 -7.01
N TRP A 172 -13.57 7.34 -5.74
CA TRP A 172 -12.88 8.53 -5.24
C TRP A 172 -13.77 9.79 -5.07
N TYR A 173 -14.86 9.90 -5.81
CA TYR A 173 -15.71 11.10 -5.85
C TYR A 173 -17.11 10.79 -5.30
N SER A 174 -17.25 10.83 -3.98
CA SER A 174 -18.50 10.49 -3.31
C SER A 174 -19.64 11.43 -3.70
N THR A 175 -20.80 10.85 -3.97
CA THR A 175 -22.04 11.58 -4.22
C THR A 175 -22.61 12.19 -2.93
N PRO A 176 -23.52 13.15 -2.98
CA PRO A 176 -24.20 13.67 -1.78
C PRO A 176 -24.89 12.59 -0.95
N GLU A 177 -25.46 11.57 -1.61
CA GLU A 177 -26.13 10.44 -0.96
C GLU A 177 -25.11 9.58 -0.21
N GLN A 178 -23.95 9.28 -0.84
CA GLN A 178 -22.84 8.54 -0.22
C GLN A 178 -22.26 9.30 0.98
N LEU A 179 -22.02 10.61 0.84
CA LEU A 179 -21.57 11.46 1.96
C LEU A 179 -22.56 11.42 3.13
N SER A 180 -23.87 11.46 2.83
CA SER A 180 -24.93 11.36 3.84
C SER A 180 -24.98 9.97 4.50
N ALA A 181 -24.62 8.91 3.78
CA ALA A 181 -24.50 7.55 4.28
C ALA A 181 -23.23 7.31 5.11
N GLY A 182 -22.31 8.29 5.14
CA GLY A 182 -21.07 8.23 5.92
C GLY A 182 -19.85 7.77 5.14
N PHE A 183 -19.90 7.89 3.82
CA PHE A 183 -18.68 7.78 3.00
C PHE A 183 -17.76 8.96 3.25
N GLY A 184 -16.48 8.74 3.01
CA GLY A 184 -15.48 9.80 2.99
C GLY A 184 -15.41 10.52 1.66
N HIS A 185 -14.34 11.28 1.46
CA HIS A 185 -14.06 11.97 0.20
C HIS A 185 -12.58 12.37 0.09
N ASP A 186 -12.20 12.88 -1.08
CA ASP A 186 -10.93 13.55 -1.36
C ASP A 186 -10.70 14.68 -0.33
N ASN A 187 -9.59 14.66 0.38
CA ASN A 187 -9.35 15.57 1.50
C ASN A 187 -8.01 16.30 1.44
N LEU A 188 -7.25 16.14 0.37
CA LEU A 188 -5.92 16.75 0.22
C LEU A 188 -5.70 17.28 -1.19
N ARG A 189 -5.03 18.43 -1.30
CA ARG A 189 -4.59 19.01 -2.56
C ARG A 189 -3.07 19.11 -2.59
N VAL A 190 -2.44 18.26 -3.38
CA VAL A 190 -0.98 18.05 -3.34
C VAL A 190 -0.14 19.02 -4.17
N PHE A 191 -0.72 19.72 -5.15
CA PHE A 191 -0.02 20.67 -6.04
C PHE A 191 1.31 20.17 -6.62
N GLY A 192 2.39 20.92 -6.38
CA GLY A 192 3.76 20.58 -6.79
C GLY A 192 4.62 20.00 -5.67
N SER A 193 4.02 19.70 -4.51
CA SER A 193 4.70 19.13 -3.35
C SER A 193 5.01 17.63 -3.52
N ILE A 194 5.57 17.04 -2.49
CA ILE A 194 5.77 15.59 -2.41
C ILE A 194 4.46 14.83 -2.11
N GLY A 195 3.40 15.51 -1.64
CA GLY A 195 2.22 14.85 -1.10
C GLY A 195 2.56 14.14 0.21
N VAL A 196 2.38 12.82 0.24
CA VAL A 196 2.81 11.96 1.35
C VAL A 196 3.54 10.72 0.81
N GLY A 197 4.76 10.48 1.27
CA GLY A 197 5.45 9.20 1.08
C GLY A 197 5.71 8.77 -0.37
N VAL A 198 5.89 9.66 -1.34
CA VAL A 198 6.38 9.29 -2.67
C VAL A 198 7.90 9.44 -2.73
N LEU A 199 8.60 8.61 -3.51
CA LEU A 199 10.02 8.77 -3.76
C LEU A 199 10.26 9.65 -5.00
N LYS A 200 11.17 10.61 -4.90
CA LYS A 200 11.58 11.51 -5.99
C LYS A 200 13.10 11.73 -5.99
N GLY A 201 13.61 12.33 -7.04
CA GLY A 201 15.02 12.78 -7.09
C GLY A 201 15.24 14.04 -6.26
N TRP A 202 16.50 14.37 -6.02
CA TRP A 202 16.96 15.56 -5.32
C TRP A 202 17.96 16.36 -6.13
N ASP A 203 17.75 17.65 -6.19
CA ASP A 203 18.70 18.63 -6.72
C ASP A 203 19.38 19.33 -5.55
N ALA A 204 20.64 18.99 -5.29
CA ALA A 204 21.40 19.52 -4.16
C ALA A 204 21.82 20.99 -4.36
N GLU A 205 21.93 21.48 -5.61
CA GLU A 205 22.29 22.87 -5.91
C GLU A 205 21.09 23.80 -5.70
N GLU A 206 19.93 23.41 -6.25
CA GLU A 206 18.68 24.18 -6.16
C GLU A 206 17.89 23.88 -4.89
N LYS A 207 18.31 22.89 -4.10
CA LYS A 207 17.65 22.41 -2.86
C LYS A 207 16.17 22.14 -3.07
N LYS A 208 15.86 21.32 -4.06
CA LYS A 208 14.48 20.97 -4.42
C LYS A 208 14.36 19.54 -4.92
N MET A 209 13.16 18.98 -4.76
CA MET A 209 12.85 17.67 -5.35
C MET A 209 12.77 17.73 -6.88
N ILE A 210 13.12 16.64 -7.53
CA ILE A 210 13.02 16.43 -8.98
C ILE A 210 11.88 15.48 -9.26
N HIS A 211 10.86 15.94 -10.00
CA HIS A 211 9.78 15.09 -10.51
C HIS A 211 10.28 14.15 -11.61
N ILE A 212 9.59 13.03 -11.77
CA ILE A 212 9.90 12.01 -12.78
C ILE A 212 9.32 12.46 -14.13
N THR A 213 9.99 13.39 -14.80
CA THR A 213 9.47 14.05 -16.01
C THR A 213 10.02 13.53 -17.31
N ASP A 214 11.27 13.02 -17.31
CA ASP A 214 11.97 12.50 -18.48
C ASP A 214 12.16 10.99 -18.32
N PHE A 215 11.33 10.21 -18.99
CA PHE A 215 11.27 8.75 -18.90
C PHE A 215 10.91 8.14 -20.25
N GLU A 216 11.22 6.86 -20.46
CA GLU A 216 10.90 6.14 -21.68
C GLU A 216 9.51 5.50 -21.61
N ARG A 217 9.16 4.84 -20.46
CA ARG A 217 7.87 4.18 -20.25
C ARG A 217 7.46 4.28 -18.78
N ARG A 218 6.16 4.33 -18.54
CA ARG A 218 5.56 4.21 -17.21
C ARG A 218 4.43 3.21 -17.23
N GLU A 219 4.36 2.40 -16.18
CA GLU A 219 3.30 1.38 -16.00
C GLU A 219 2.72 1.46 -14.58
N ALA A 220 1.43 1.17 -14.48
CA ALA A 220 0.75 0.94 -13.20
C ALA A 220 0.17 -0.47 -13.19
N ARG A 221 0.30 -1.17 -12.07
CA ARG A 221 -0.21 -2.53 -11.86
C ARG A 221 -0.97 -2.63 -10.54
N VAL A 222 -2.08 -3.36 -10.54
CA VAL A 222 -2.75 -3.88 -9.35
C VAL A 222 -2.34 -5.33 -9.22
N LEU A 223 -1.59 -5.68 -8.18
CA LEU A 223 -1.03 -7.02 -7.99
C LEU A 223 -1.86 -7.89 -7.06
N ALA A 224 -2.46 -7.30 -6.02
CA ALA A 224 -3.25 -8.01 -5.04
C ALA A 224 -4.38 -7.13 -4.51
N LYS A 225 -5.51 -7.76 -4.20
CA LYS A 225 -6.65 -7.20 -3.48
C LYS A 225 -7.37 -8.36 -2.78
N GLY A 226 -7.67 -8.23 -1.51
CA GLY A 226 -8.24 -9.37 -0.79
C GLY A 226 -8.46 -9.15 0.70
N PRO A 227 -8.59 -10.26 1.44
CA PRO A 227 -8.96 -10.19 2.85
C PRO A 227 -7.86 -9.65 3.76
N VAL A 228 -6.59 -9.69 3.30
CA VAL A 228 -5.44 -9.39 4.16
C VAL A 228 -4.68 -8.15 3.71
N ARG A 229 -4.36 -8.06 2.42
CA ARG A 229 -3.62 -6.90 1.89
C ARG A 229 -4.02 -6.59 0.45
N ALA A 230 -3.83 -5.33 0.09
CA ALA A 230 -3.84 -4.89 -1.30
C ALA A 230 -2.47 -4.34 -1.69
N ILE A 231 -2.10 -4.55 -2.95
CA ILE A 231 -0.80 -4.16 -3.50
C ILE A 231 -1.01 -3.52 -4.86
N MET A 232 -0.40 -2.36 -5.06
CA MET A 232 -0.27 -1.72 -6.36
C MET A 232 1.17 -1.29 -6.62
N GLU A 233 1.54 -1.17 -7.89
CA GLU A 233 2.85 -0.70 -8.32
C GLU A 233 2.77 0.42 -9.34
N MET A 234 3.74 1.32 -9.27
CA MET A 234 4.06 2.27 -10.30
C MET A 234 5.50 2.06 -10.74
N GLU A 235 5.68 1.70 -12.01
CA GLU A 235 7.00 1.50 -12.61
C GLU A 235 7.33 2.65 -13.56
N VAL A 236 8.57 3.05 -13.58
CA VAL A 236 9.14 3.95 -14.57
C VAL A 236 10.42 3.35 -15.13
N GLU A 237 10.50 3.24 -16.46
CA GLU A 237 11.66 2.78 -17.19
C GLU A 237 12.37 3.98 -17.84
N GLY A 238 13.71 3.96 -17.83
CA GLY A 238 14.52 4.94 -18.51
C GLY A 238 14.35 6.37 -17.99
N TRP A 239 14.11 6.53 -16.69
CA TRP A 239 14.10 7.84 -16.05
C TRP A 239 15.48 8.47 -16.13
N ASN A 240 15.57 9.60 -16.86
CA ASN A 240 16.80 10.38 -16.95
C ASN A 240 16.94 11.24 -15.70
N TYR A 241 17.74 10.73 -14.75
CA TYR A 241 18.00 11.39 -13.48
C TYR A 241 19.50 11.58 -13.28
N ALA A 242 19.93 12.83 -13.02
CA ALA A 242 21.32 13.22 -12.85
C ALA A 242 22.24 12.75 -14.01
N GLY A 243 21.73 12.76 -15.26
CA GLY A 243 22.44 12.33 -16.46
C GLY A 243 22.58 10.81 -16.63
N ARG A 244 21.90 10.02 -15.80
CA ARG A 244 21.85 8.55 -15.87
C ARG A 244 20.45 8.09 -16.24
N LYS A 245 20.34 6.99 -16.97
CA LYS A 245 19.04 6.31 -17.20
C LYS A 245 18.87 5.21 -16.17
N ILE A 246 17.86 5.35 -15.33
CA ILE A 246 17.53 4.40 -14.27
C ILE A 246 16.10 3.89 -14.42
N GLY A 247 15.81 2.74 -13.82
CA GLY A 247 14.47 2.24 -13.58
C GLY A 247 14.06 2.43 -12.13
N MET A 248 12.76 2.55 -11.85
CA MET A 248 12.21 2.56 -10.51
C MET A 248 10.85 1.91 -10.51
N THR A 249 10.66 0.89 -9.67
CA THR A 249 9.34 0.34 -9.34
C THR A 249 9.01 0.71 -7.90
N SER A 250 7.96 1.49 -7.71
CA SER A 250 7.41 1.81 -6.39
C SER A 250 6.23 0.90 -6.11
N ARG A 251 6.36 0.01 -5.12
CA ARG A 251 5.32 -0.87 -4.61
C ARG A 251 4.69 -0.28 -3.37
N TYR A 252 3.37 -0.23 -3.35
CA TYR A 252 2.56 0.26 -2.25
C TYR A 252 1.71 -0.88 -1.71
N THR A 253 1.86 -1.19 -0.43
CA THR A 253 1.11 -2.27 0.24
C THR A 253 0.34 -1.71 1.43
N ILE A 254 -0.97 -1.94 1.47
CA ILE A 254 -1.82 -1.66 2.63
C ILE A 254 -2.36 -2.97 3.21
N PHE A 255 -2.34 -3.10 4.52
CA PHE A 255 -2.84 -4.29 5.21
C PHE A 255 -4.20 -4.05 5.86
N ALA A 256 -4.94 -5.12 6.04
CA ALA A 256 -6.18 -5.13 6.82
C ALA A 256 -5.91 -4.68 8.25
N GLY A 257 -6.76 -3.81 8.80
CA GLY A 257 -6.57 -3.23 10.12
C GLY A 257 -5.66 -1.99 10.17
N HIS A 258 -4.98 -1.64 9.08
CA HIS A 258 -4.01 -0.56 8.97
C HIS A 258 -4.52 0.62 8.15
N SER A 259 -4.14 1.85 8.53
CA SER A 259 -4.24 3.03 7.67
C SER A 259 -2.92 3.35 6.97
N ASP A 260 -1.80 2.91 7.54
CA ASP A 260 -0.46 3.11 6.98
C ASP A 260 -0.22 2.25 5.72
N VAL A 261 0.71 2.72 4.90
CA VAL A 261 1.17 2.06 3.68
C VAL A 261 2.67 1.80 3.76
N VAL A 262 3.06 0.56 3.49
CA VAL A 262 4.45 0.19 3.22
C VAL A 262 4.80 0.60 1.80
N VAL A 263 5.89 1.32 1.61
CA VAL A 263 6.44 1.67 0.30
C VAL A 263 7.80 1.03 0.12
N GLU A 264 7.95 0.26 -0.94
CA GLU A 264 9.22 -0.34 -1.35
C GLU A 264 9.55 0.17 -2.76
N ASN A 265 10.67 0.87 -2.88
CA ASN A 265 11.14 1.38 -4.16
C ASN A 265 12.35 0.57 -4.61
N PHE A 266 12.17 -0.19 -5.68
CA PHE A 266 13.20 -0.99 -6.33
C PHE A 266 13.83 -0.14 -7.44
N LEU A 267 15.09 0.19 -7.28
CA LEU A 267 15.85 1.03 -8.20
C LEU A 267 16.79 0.15 -9.02
N GLU A 268 16.82 0.38 -10.32
CA GLU A 268 17.60 -0.40 -11.28
C GLU A 268 18.53 0.51 -12.09
N GLY A 269 19.67 -0.05 -12.52
CA GLY A 269 20.68 0.65 -13.30
C GLY A 269 21.79 1.23 -12.43
N ASP A 270 22.45 2.28 -12.92
CA ASP A 270 23.55 2.95 -12.21
C ASP A 270 23.00 3.96 -11.20
N VAL A 271 22.63 3.48 -10.01
CA VAL A 271 22.03 4.28 -8.92
C VAL A 271 23.01 4.65 -7.81
N GLU A 272 24.26 4.18 -7.88
CA GLU A 272 25.28 4.44 -6.88
C GLU A 272 25.54 5.96 -6.74
N GLY A 273 25.47 6.46 -5.52
CA GLY A 273 25.68 7.88 -5.19
C GLY A 273 24.56 8.82 -5.64
N LEU A 274 23.44 8.30 -6.16
CA LEU A 274 22.24 9.11 -6.38
C LEU A 274 21.51 9.36 -5.07
N THR A 275 20.93 10.54 -4.95
CA THR A 275 20.15 10.96 -3.79
C THR A 275 18.68 11.02 -4.14
N PHE A 276 17.85 10.36 -3.34
CA PHE A 276 16.39 10.37 -3.47
C PHE A 276 15.77 11.06 -2.26
N VAL A 277 14.52 11.50 -2.39
CA VAL A 277 13.80 12.15 -1.29
C VAL A 277 12.42 11.58 -1.10
N THR A 278 12.02 11.46 0.17
CA THR A 278 10.65 11.22 0.58
C THR A 278 10.29 12.10 1.78
N GLY A 279 9.00 12.21 2.11
CA GLY A 279 8.54 13.03 3.22
C GLY A 279 7.06 13.41 3.10
N VAL A 280 6.68 14.54 3.69
CA VAL A 280 5.31 15.07 3.68
C VAL A 280 5.27 16.50 3.17
N MET A 281 4.19 16.87 2.50
CA MET A 281 4.00 18.24 2.02
C MET A 281 3.84 19.23 3.17
N LYS A 282 4.16 20.49 2.93
CA LYS A 282 3.83 21.61 3.83
C LYS A 282 2.43 22.14 3.49
N MET A 283 1.49 22.01 4.42
CA MET A 283 0.14 22.58 4.31
C MET A 283 0.06 23.95 4.98
N LEU A 284 -1.05 24.66 4.79
CA LEU A 284 -1.33 25.92 5.51
C LEU A 284 -1.71 25.65 6.96
N ASP A 285 -1.49 26.63 7.83
CA ASP A 285 -1.84 26.58 9.25
C ASP A 285 -1.32 25.30 9.94
N THR A 286 -0.03 24.98 9.72
CA THR A 286 0.58 23.72 10.12
C THR A 286 1.22 23.76 11.50
N GLN A 287 1.09 22.61 12.19
CA GLN A 287 2.03 22.15 13.21
C GLN A 287 2.78 20.95 12.65
N SER A 288 4.05 20.80 12.98
CA SER A 288 4.87 19.68 12.52
C SER A 288 5.79 19.18 13.62
N ILE A 289 6.06 17.88 13.58
CA ILE A 289 7.08 17.22 14.38
C ILE A 289 8.03 16.54 13.41
N LYS A 290 9.33 16.85 13.50
CA LYS A 290 10.36 16.23 12.69
C LYS A 290 11.44 15.67 13.61
N GLU A 291 11.58 14.37 13.58
CA GLU A 291 12.55 13.58 14.32
C GLU A 291 13.68 13.12 13.37
N GLU A 292 14.61 12.34 13.85
CA GLU A 292 15.72 11.82 13.06
C GLU A 292 15.22 10.94 11.88
N ARG A 293 14.21 10.09 12.13
CA ARG A 293 13.70 9.08 11.19
C ARG A 293 12.21 9.19 10.90
N ALA A 294 11.54 10.21 11.41
CA ALA A 294 10.11 10.37 11.17
C ALA A 294 9.73 11.85 11.11
N VAL A 295 8.76 12.16 10.26
CA VAL A 295 8.18 13.48 10.16
C VAL A 295 6.67 13.35 10.08
N ALA A 296 5.98 14.20 10.84
CA ALA A 296 4.55 14.38 10.71
C ALA A 296 4.20 15.85 10.70
N GLN A 297 3.08 16.16 10.08
CA GLN A 297 2.49 17.50 10.11
C GLN A 297 0.96 17.40 10.10
N ILE A 298 0.32 18.38 10.71
CA ILE A 298 -1.12 18.61 10.60
C ILE A 298 -1.37 19.98 10.03
N GLY A 299 -2.32 20.09 9.12
CA GLY A 299 -2.71 21.36 8.51
C GLY A 299 -4.08 21.27 7.88
N CYS A 300 -4.52 22.38 7.29
CA CYS A 300 -5.79 22.42 6.60
C CYS A 300 -5.68 23.14 5.26
N ASP A 301 -6.37 22.58 4.25
CA ASP A 301 -6.52 23.19 2.95
C ASP A 301 -7.83 22.72 2.29
N HIS A 302 -8.20 23.37 1.19
CA HIS A 302 -9.31 22.90 0.37
C HIS A 302 -8.85 21.74 -0.50
N PRO A 303 -9.59 20.63 -0.57
CA PRO A 303 -9.19 19.47 -1.39
C PRO A 303 -9.22 19.78 -2.90
N GLU A 304 -10.05 20.73 -3.31
CA GLU A 304 -10.19 21.18 -4.71
C GLU A 304 -10.22 22.70 -4.84
N ASN A 305 -10.13 23.19 -6.09
CA ASN A 305 -10.14 24.62 -6.40
C ASN A 305 -11.50 25.30 -6.25
N ASP A 306 -12.59 24.56 -6.13
CA ASP A 306 -13.92 25.11 -5.85
C ASP A 306 -14.12 25.25 -4.33
N TYR A 307 -13.65 26.36 -3.78
CA TYR A 307 -13.69 26.65 -2.35
C TYR A 307 -15.12 26.87 -1.81
N THR A 308 -16.10 27.07 -2.68
CA THR A 308 -17.51 27.20 -2.27
C THR A 308 -18.17 25.85 -2.07
N LYS A 309 -17.76 24.87 -2.87
CA LYS A 309 -18.25 23.50 -2.80
C LYS A 309 -17.50 22.66 -1.77
N TRP A 310 -16.18 22.84 -1.69
CA TRP A 310 -15.31 22.01 -0.84
C TRP A 310 -14.72 22.87 0.28
N PRO A 311 -15.22 22.75 1.51
CA PRO A 311 -14.63 23.42 2.67
C PRO A 311 -13.22 22.92 2.93
N LYS A 312 -12.48 23.65 3.76
CA LYS A 312 -11.17 23.19 4.23
C LYS A 312 -11.30 21.87 4.99
N GLU A 313 -10.39 20.97 4.73
CA GLU A 313 -10.21 19.70 5.42
C GLU A 313 -8.96 19.75 6.30
N THR A 314 -9.04 19.18 7.49
CA THR A 314 -7.89 19.05 8.40
C THR A 314 -7.35 17.64 8.30
N VAL A 315 -6.09 17.51 7.90
CA VAL A 315 -5.40 16.26 7.67
C VAL A 315 -4.06 16.27 8.40
N ALA A 316 -3.72 15.18 9.04
CA ALA A 316 -2.37 14.94 9.55
C ALA A 316 -1.70 13.85 8.70
N LEU A 317 -0.48 14.09 8.27
CA LEU A 317 0.33 13.21 7.43
C LEU A 317 1.60 12.83 8.16
N ALA A 318 2.08 11.61 7.98
CA ALA A 318 3.37 11.16 8.52
C ALA A 318 4.14 10.29 7.53
N VAL A 319 5.47 10.34 7.64
CA VAL A 319 6.41 9.39 7.04
C VAL A 319 7.37 8.93 8.12
N ALA A 320 7.65 7.63 8.16
CA ALA A 320 8.66 7.04 9.04
C ALA A 320 9.59 6.11 8.26
N LEU A 321 10.88 6.17 8.62
CA LEU A 321 11.97 5.45 7.99
C LEU A 321 12.46 4.34 8.93
N PRO A 322 12.45 3.06 8.52
CA PRO A 322 13.08 1.98 9.27
C PRO A 322 14.57 2.23 9.56
N GLU A 323 15.10 1.58 10.58
CA GLU A 323 16.49 1.81 11.03
C GLU A 323 17.53 1.47 9.97
N GLU A 324 17.26 0.47 9.12
CA GLU A 324 18.14 0.04 8.04
C GLU A 324 18.25 1.03 6.87
N VAL A 325 17.37 2.02 6.78
CA VAL A 325 17.41 3.03 5.71
C VAL A 325 18.49 4.07 6.00
N GLU A 326 19.40 4.27 5.05
CA GLU A 326 20.45 5.28 5.15
C GLU A 326 19.89 6.68 4.83
N ILE A 327 20.01 7.59 5.80
CA ILE A 327 19.61 8.99 5.69
C ILE A 327 20.88 9.83 5.47
N LEU A 328 20.96 10.49 4.31
CA LEU A 328 22.08 11.36 3.96
C LEU A 328 21.93 12.76 4.58
N SER A 329 20.71 13.25 4.63
CA SER A 329 20.35 14.56 5.14
C SER A 329 18.86 14.65 5.44
N ALA A 330 18.45 15.68 6.18
CA ALA A 330 17.04 16.00 6.46
C ALA A 330 16.72 17.45 6.05
N GLU A 331 17.28 17.91 4.93
CA GLU A 331 17.05 19.26 4.39
C GLU A 331 15.69 19.32 3.68
N ASP A 332 14.90 20.32 4.02
CA ASP A 332 13.57 20.55 3.45
C ASP A 332 13.65 21.39 2.16
N ASP A 333 12.67 21.25 1.29
CA ASP A 333 12.43 22.24 0.25
C ASP A 333 11.33 23.25 0.68
N GLN A 334 10.92 24.11 -0.25
CA GLN A 334 9.89 25.13 0.04
C GLN A 334 8.51 24.52 0.28
N LEU A 335 8.21 23.36 -0.30
CA LEU A 335 6.87 22.77 -0.34
C LEU A 335 6.73 21.52 0.53
N SER A 336 7.85 21.00 1.08
CA SER A 336 7.83 19.68 1.74
C SER A 336 8.86 19.59 2.87
N TYR A 337 8.55 18.80 3.89
CA TYR A 337 9.48 18.27 4.89
C TYR A 337 10.07 16.97 4.34
N LEU A 338 11.40 16.88 4.22
CA LEU A 338 12.05 15.83 3.44
C LEU A 338 13.18 15.13 4.22
N TYR A 339 13.45 13.89 3.81
CA TYR A 339 14.67 13.15 4.08
C TYR A 339 15.33 12.80 2.76
N GLN A 340 16.64 13.05 2.65
CA GLN A 340 17.50 12.62 1.56
C GLN A 340 18.00 11.22 1.86
N LEU A 341 17.76 10.29 0.95
CA LEU A 341 18.01 8.87 1.10
C LEU A 341 18.91 8.34 -0.02
N THR A 342 19.59 7.26 0.27
CA THR A 342 20.29 6.46 -0.75
C THR A 342 19.76 5.01 -0.70
N PRO A 343 19.72 4.29 -1.84
CA PRO A 343 19.32 2.89 -1.84
C PRO A 343 20.36 2.02 -1.11
N ASN A 344 19.89 0.91 -0.55
CA ASN A 344 20.76 -0.12 0.00
C ASN A 344 21.50 -0.89 -1.12
N ALA A 345 22.30 -1.89 -0.76
CA ALA A 345 23.11 -2.68 -1.71
C ALA A 345 22.27 -3.43 -2.76
N GLU A 346 21.01 -3.72 -2.46
CA GLU A 346 20.06 -4.38 -3.37
C GLU A 346 19.29 -3.37 -4.24
N GLY A 347 19.60 -2.07 -4.13
CA GLY A 347 18.90 -1.01 -4.87
C GLY A 347 17.53 -0.65 -4.28
N VAL A 348 17.27 -0.92 -2.99
CA VAL A 348 15.96 -0.75 -2.38
C VAL A 348 15.96 0.40 -1.39
N ILE A 349 14.88 1.21 -1.42
CA ILE A 349 14.52 2.19 -0.38
C ILE A 349 13.14 1.85 0.13
N LYS A 350 13.02 1.54 1.43
CA LYS A 350 11.75 1.18 2.09
C LYS A 350 11.38 2.21 3.15
N TYR A 351 10.11 2.55 3.25
CA TYR A 351 9.57 3.42 4.31
C TYR A 351 8.06 3.22 4.45
N HIS A 352 7.48 3.90 5.45
CA HIS A 352 6.05 3.88 5.73
C HIS A 352 5.49 5.29 5.72
N PHE A 353 4.24 5.43 5.28
CA PHE A 353 3.48 6.66 5.46
C PHE A 353 2.08 6.38 5.97
N ASP A 354 1.48 7.38 6.62
CA ASP A 354 0.13 7.31 7.15
C ASP A 354 -0.59 8.65 7.07
N MET A 355 -1.91 8.63 7.24
CA MET A 355 -2.78 9.80 7.25
C MET A 355 -3.90 9.66 8.27
N ASN A 356 -4.11 10.71 9.07
CA ASN A 356 -5.30 10.90 9.89
C ASN A 356 -6.18 12.03 9.33
N TRP A 357 -7.49 11.79 9.24
CA TRP A 357 -8.46 12.80 8.83
C TRP A 357 -9.35 13.21 10.01
N ARG A 358 -9.51 14.52 10.23
CA ARG A 358 -10.30 15.08 11.36
C ARG A 358 -11.73 14.55 11.43
N LYS A 359 -12.35 14.25 10.29
CA LYS A 359 -13.75 13.81 10.24
C LYS A 359 -13.94 12.30 10.37
N SER A 360 -12.86 11.53 10.53
CA SER A 360 -12.93 10.09 10.86
C SER A 360 -13.58 9.92 12.23
N GLU A 361 -14.62 9.09 12.33
CA GLU A 361 -15.42 8.95 13.57
C GLU A 361 -14.56 8.49 14.76
N TRP A 362 -13.57 7.59 14.52
CA TRP A 362 -12.65 7.09 15.56
C TRP A 362 -11.58 8.09 16.00
N LEU A 363 -11.40 9.19 15.27
CA LEU A 363 -10.44 10.25 15.57
C LEU A 363 -11.13 11.57 16.00
N SER A 364 -12.44 11.60 15.98
CA SER A 364 -13.23 12.84 16.14
C SER A 364 -13.10 13.51 17.51
N SER A 365 -12.72 12.74 18.54
CA SER A 365 -12.50 13.25 19.91
C SER A 365 -11.08 13.81 20.15
N LEU A 366 -10.14 13.56 19.23
CA LEU A 366 -8.75 13.97 19.39
C LEU A 366 -8.60 15.48 19.08
N SER A 367 -7.75 16.18 19.80
CA SER A 367 -7.26 17.51 19.45
C SER A 367 -6.35 17.48 18.21
N ASP A 368 -5.95 18.62 17.66
CA ASP A 368 -5.00 18.68 16.54
C ASP A 368 -3.61 18.13 16.94
N GLU A 369 -3.17 18.44 18.17
CA GLU A 369 -1.91 17.89 18.71
C GLU A 369 -1.96 16.36 18.88
N GLU A 370 -3.09 15.82 19.36
CA GLU A 370 -3.28 14.39 19.51
C GLU A 370 -3.38 13.69 18.13
N LEU A 371 -4.02 14.30 17.13
CA LEU A 371 -4.04 13.76 15.76
C LEU A 371 -2.64 13.71 15.13
N LEU A 372 -1.84 14.75 15.36
CA LEU A 372 -0.47 14.84 14.87
C LEU A 372 0.41 13.79 15.53
N THR A 373 0.31 13.63 16.85
CA THR A 373 1.09 12.62 17.59
C THR A 373 0.64 11.19 17.29
N ASP A 374 -0.65 10.96 17.09
CA ASP A 374 -1.19 9.65 16.77
C ASP A 374 -0.71 9.17 15.38
N VAL A 375 -0.78 10.01 14.34
CA VAL A 375 -0.31 9.62 13.00
C VAL A 375 1.19 9.36 12.99
N LEU A 376 1.98 10.15 13.73
CA LEU A 376 3.43 9.95 13.88
C LEU A 376 3.72 8.62 14.58
N ALA A 377 3.01 8.34 15.68
CA ALA A 377 3.21 7.11 16.44
C ALA A 377 2.85 5.86 15.61
N LYS A 378 1.77 5.89 14.85
CA LYS A 378 1.37 4.80 13.94
C LYS A 378 2.41 4.56 12.84
N ALA A 379 2.87 5.62 12.16
CA ALA A 379 3.88 5.50 11.13
C ALA A 379 5.21 4.94 11.69
N LYS A 380 5.62 5.34 12.88
CA LYS A 380 6.81 4.81 13.57
C LYS A 380 6.64 3.35 13.95
N ALA A 381 5.51 2.96 14.53
CA ALA A 381 5.22 1.58 14.88
C ALA A 381 5.19 0.67 13.62
N ALA A 382 4.64 1.15 12.50
CA ALA A 382 4.66 0.42 11.24
C ALA A 382 6.08 0.24 10.68
N ALA A 383 7.01 1.17 10.97
CA ALA A 383 8.40 1.11 10.53
C ALA A 383 9.29 0.23 11.45
N GLU A 384 8.78 -0.25 12.59
CA GLU A 384 9.51 -1.18 13.45
C GLU A 384 9.71 -2.54 12.78
N PRO A 385 10.84 -3.22 13.02
CA PRO A 385 11.12 -4.49 12.39
C PRO A 385 10.19 -5.60 12.88
N ILE A 386 9.60 -6.34 11.94
CA ILE A 386 8.87 -7.58 12.17
C ILE A 386 9.73 -8.72 11.67
N VAL A 387 10.22 -9.57 12.58
CA VAL A 387 11.08 -10.71 12.22
C VAL A 387 10.22 -11.94 12.04
N VAL A 388 10.27 -12.53 10.83
CA VAL A 388 9.52 -13.75 10.47
C VAL A 388 10.52 -14.85 10.16
N GLU A 389 10.55 -15.89 10.97
CA GLU A 389 11.49 -17.01 10.83
C GLU A 389 10.76 -18.34 10.70
N ARG A 390 11.15 -19.16 9.73
CA ARG A 390 10.70 -20.55 9.66
C ARG A 390 11.41 -21.37 10.73
N VAL A 391 10.66 -22.02 11.62
CA VAL A 391 11.20 -22.82 12.72
C VAL A 391 10.98 -24.33 12.54
N LYS A 392 10.09 -24.71 11.61
CA LYS A 392 9.82 -26.12 11.27
C LYS A 392 9.29 -26.27 9.84
#